data_aee96d872e046ad73352ac8460c4713b
#
_entry.id   aee96d872e046ad73352ac8460c4713b
#
_cell.length_a   1.000
_cell.length_b   1.000
_cell.length_c   1.000
_cell.angle_alpha   90.00
_cell.angle_beta   90.00
_cell.angle_gamma   90.00
#
_symmetry.space_group_name_H-M   'P 1'
#
loop_
_entity.id
_entity.type
_entity.pdbx_description
1 polymer ?
#
loop_
_entity_poly.entity_id
_entity_poly.type
_entity_poly.pdbx_seq_one_letter_code
_entity_poly.pdbx_strand_id
1 'polypeptide(L)'
;MEGFKSTTGKQLLNILMFSMYPEPKIIYREYIQNALDSINAAARKGILSKVKDGNVSVSINRQEREVRIEDNGQGIPTEEVAARLLNIADSPKDGISAAGQFGIGRLVGAGYCRRLVFETSVKGEKIKTRLELDVDFVENVLRDSSNDSSANELMDAATQLKRSAEKEEAHYFKVFLEDIKPDYDQLLDEELVTDYLKEVAPIDFSLPFKSRYYNAIEEEYKPYSNGLSYVNIS
;
A
#
# COMPACT_ATOMS: atom_id res chain seq x y z
N MET A 1 -39.06 -15.95 -6.08
CA MET A 1 -37.94 -15.62 -6.99
C MET A 1 -36.69 -15.82 -6.18
N GLU A 2 -35.94 -16.89 -6.46
CA GLU A 2 -34.61 -17.08 -5.86
C GLU A 2 -33.68 -16.05 -6.46
N GLY A 3 -33.11 -15.19 -5.61
CA GLY A 3 -32.16 -14.18 -6.04
C GLY A 3 -30.85 -14.82 -6.49
N PHE A 4 -30.43 -14.55 -7.71
CA PHE A 4 -29.14 -14.97 -8.26
C PHE A 4 -28.03 -14.25 -7.47
N LYS A 5 -27.31 -14.96 -6.60
CA LYS A 5 -26.11 -14.45 -5.93
C LYS A 5 -24.94 -14.63 -6.91
N SER A 6 -24.50 -13.53 -7.52
CA SER A 6 -23.23 -13.54 -8.27
C SER A 6 -22.08 -13.78 -7.30
N THR A 7 -21.40 -14.91 -7.41
CA THR A 7 -20.18 -15.20 -6.64
C THR A 7 -18.97 -14.88 -7.51
N THR A 8 -18.10 -13.99 -7.02
CA THR A 8 -16.78 -13.77 -7.62
C THR A 8 -15.95 -15.02 -7.39
N GLY A 9 -15.59 -15.69 -8.48
CA GLY A 9 -14.83 -16.93 -8.38
C GLY A 9 -13.40 -16.69 -7.88
N LYS A 10 -12.84 -17.65 -7.14
CA LYS A 10 -11.45 -17.61 -6.62
C LYS A 10 -10.39 -17.40 -7.72
N GLN A 11 -10.69 -17.77 -8.98
CA GLN A 11 -9.80 -17.55 -10.12
C GLN A 11 -9.57 -16.06 -10.42
N LEU A 12 -10.56 -15.21 -10.19
CA LEU A 12 -10.35 -13.77 -10.32
C LEU A 12 -9.35 -13.26 -9.27
N LEU A 13 -9.42 -13.78 -8.04
CA LEU A 13 -8.46 -13.47 -7.00
C LEU A 13 -7.03 -13.84 -7.40
N ASN A 14 -6.87 -15.02 -8.02
CA ASN A 14 -5.56 -15.46 -8.54
C ASN A 14 -5.00 -14.47 -9.57
N ILE A 15 -5.81 -14.02 -10.52
CA ILE A 15 -5.37 -13.05 -11.51
C ILE A 15 -4.98 -11.72 -10.84
N LEU A 16 -5.81 -11.22 -9.94
CA LEU A 16 -5.64 -9.92 -9.30
C LEU A 16 -4.43 -9.87 -8.36
N MET A 17 -4.16 -10.93 -7.63
CA MET A 17 -3.07 -10.96 -6.64
C MET A 17 -1.72 -11.40 -7.25
N PHE A 18 -1.73 -12.31 -8.23
CA PHE A 18 -0.52 -13.00 -8.66
C PHE A 18 -0.16 -12.82 -10.12
N SER A 19 -1.09 -12.37 -10.97
CA SER A 19 -0.85 -12.33 -12.43
C SER A 19 -0.84 -10.94 -13.04
N MET A 20 -1.39 -9.92 -12.35
CA MET A 20 -1.52 -8.58 -12.92
C MET A 20 -0.22 -7.81 -13.05
N TYR A 21 0.74 -8.07 -12.20
CA TYR A 21 1.98 -7.31 -12.10
C TYR A 21 3.19 -8.21 -12.29
N PRO A 22 3.72 -8.33 -13.53
CA PRO A 22 4.86 -9.19 -13.81
C PRO A 22 6.21 -8.62 -13.31
N GLU A 23 6.31 -7.30 -13.12
CA GLU A 23 7.51 -6.64 -12.62
C GLU A 23 7.42 -6.44 -11.11
N PRO A 24 8.21 -7.16 -10.30
CA PRO A 24 8.10 -7.12 -8.83
C PRO A 24 8.29 -5.74 -8.21
N LYS A 25 9.17 -4.91 -8.76
CA LYS A 25 9.47 -3.57 -8.22
C LYS A 25 8.26 -2.62 -8.28
N ILE A 26 7.20 -2.98 -9.02
CA ILE A 26 5.95 -2.21 -9.07
C ILE A 26 5.34 -2.01 -7.68
N ILE A 27 5.58 -2.92 -6.72
CA ILE A 27 5.08 -2.79 -5.34
C ILE A 27 5.49 -1.46 -4.71
N TYR A 28 6.73 -1.05 -4.93
CA TYR A 28 7.25 0.20 -4.39
C TYR A 28 6.49 1.41 -4.95
N ARG A 29 6.27 1.44 -6.26
CA ARG A 29 5.50 2.51 -6.89
C ARG A 29 4.07 2.58 -6.37
N GLU A 30 3.38 1.45 -6.31
CA GLU A 30 1.98 1.40 -5.88
C GLU A 30 1.82 1.81 -4.40
N TYR A 31 2.68 1.31 -3.51
CA TYR A 31 2.58 1.67 -2.10
C TYR A 31 3.02 3.11 -1.82
N ILE A 32 4.03 3.62 -2.52
CA ILE A 32 4.43 5.03 -2.40
C ILE A 32 3.34 5.95 -2.95
N GLN A 33 2.68 5.61 -4.07
CA GLN A 33 1.56 6.39 -4.57
C GLN A 33 0.40 6.43 -3.56
N ASN A 34 0.05 5.29 -2.97
CA ASN A 34 -0.97 5.23 -1.92
C ASN A 34 -0.56 6.08 -0.69
N ALA A 35 0.71 6.04 -0.30
CA ALA A 35 1.25 6.84 0.80
C ALA A 35 1.14 8.35 0.51
N LEU A 36 1.48 8.78 -0.69
CA LEU A 36 1.36 10.19 -1.12
C LEU A 36 -0.11 10.65 -1.13
N ASP A 37 -1.02 9.81 -1.60
CA ASP A 37 -2.46 10.11 -1.57
C ASP A 37 -2.97 10.24 -0.12
N SER A 38 -2.50 9.38 0.80
CA SER A 38 -2.77 9.43 2.23
C SER A 38 -2.24 10.73 2.88
N ILE A 39 -1.01 11.14 2.57
CA ILE A 39 -0.39 12.38 3.04
C ILE A 39 -1.16 13.59 2.51
N ASN A 40 -1.49 13.63 1.23
CA ASN A 40 -2.30 14.70 0.65
C ASN A 40 -3.67 14.83 1.31
N ALA A 41 -4.31 13.70 1.62
CA ALA A 41 -5.57 13.68 2.35
C ALA A 41 -5.40 14.17 3.79
N ALA A 42 -4.31 13.80 4.48
CA ALA A 42 -3.99 14.27 5.83
C ALA A 42 -3.80 15.80 5.87
N ALA A 43 -3.10 16.36 4.88
CA ALA A 43 -2.94 17.80 4.78
C ALA A 43 -4.27 18.53 4.53
N ARG A 44 -5.11 18.00 3.63
CA ARG A 44 -6.46 18.56 3.39
C ARG A 44 -7.36 18.53 4.63
N LYS A 45 -7.21 17.52 5.48
CA LYS A 45 -7.97 17.38 6.74
C LYS A 45 -7.35 18.12 7.93
N GLY A 46 -6.21 18.80 7.76
CA GLY A 46 -5.50 19.49 8.83
C GLY A 46 -4.84 18.56 9.86
N ILE A 47 -4.66 17.27 9.54
CA ILE A 47 -3.88 16.32 10.35
C ILE A 47 -2.40 16.68 10.23
N LEU A 48 -1.92 16.92 9.01
CA LEU A 48 -0.64 17.53 8.71
C LEU A 48 -0.83 19.02 8.41
N SER A 49 0.09 19.87 8.87
CA SER A 49 0.01 21.32 8.60
C SER A 49 0.21 21.65 7.13
N LYS A 50 1.07 20.87 6.45
CA LYS A 50 1.42 21.01 5.03
C LYS A 50 1.76 19.65 4.46
N VAL A 51 1.63 19.49 3.15
CA VAL A 51 2.02 18.25 2.44
C VAL A 51 3.50 17.92 2.67
N LYS A 52 4.38 18.92 2.72
CA LYS A 52 5.81 18.74 2.96
C LYS A 52 6.17 18.21 4.36
N ASP A 53 5.22 18.20 5.29
CA ASP A 53 5.39 17.57 6.62
C ASP A 53 5.08 16.06 6.54
N GLY A 54 4.62 15.60 5.38
CA GLY A 54 4.46 14.20 5.06
C GLY A 54 5.80 13.51 4.87
N ASN A 55 5.86 12.26 5.30
CA ASN A 55 7.02 11.40 5.17
C ASN A 55 6.58 10.02 4.69
N VAL A 56 7.30 9.47 3.74
CA VAL A 56 7.21 8.06 3.35
C VAL A 56 8.58 7.44 3.56
N SER A 57 8.65 6.34 4.29
CA SER A 57 9.89 5.60 4.48
C SER A 57 9.77 4.20 3.89
N VAL A 58 10.86 3.73 3.28
CA VAL A 58 11.02 2.37 2.78
C VAL A 58 12.19 1.76 3.54
N SER A 59 11.95 0.63 4.19
CA SER A 59 12.99 -0.11 4.91
C SER A 59 13.07 -1.53 4.36
N ILE A 60 14.28 -2.00 4.14
CA ILE A 60 14.58 -3.33 3.63
C ILE A 60 15.39 -4.09 4.67
N ASN A 61 14.86 -5.20 5.16
CA ASN A 61 15.60 -6.11 6.02
C ASN A 61 15.90 -7.40 5.27
N ARG A 62 17.12 -7.49 4.73
CA ARG A 62 17.55 -8.63 3.92
C ARG A 62 17.64 -9.94 4.74
N GLN A 63 17.98 -9.85 6.03
CA GLN A 63 18.11 -11.04 6.90
C GLN A 63 16.76 -11.66 7.19
N GLU A 64 15.76 -10.84 7.51
CA GLU A 64 14.38 -11.27 7.77
C GLU A 64 13.54 -11.37 6.49
N ARG A 65 14.14 -11.06 5.33
CA ARG A 65 13.46 -11.03 4.03
C ARG A 65 12.20 -10.16 4.05
N GLU A 66 12.28 -9.00 4.67
CA GLU A 66 11.16 -8.09 4.87
C GLU A 66 11.36 -6.78 4.12
N VAL A 67 10.28 -6.30 3.51
CA VAL A 67 10.15 -4.93 3.01
C VAL A 67 9.05 -4.24 3.81
N ARG A 68 9.34 -3.05 4.32
CA ARG A 68 8.36 -2.20 5.02
C ARG A 68 8.27 -0.85 4.32
N ILE A 69 7.04 -0.41 4.08
CA ILE A 69 6.72 0.93 3.57
C ILE A 69 5.77 1.58 4.56
N GLU A 70 6.10 2.78 5.03
CA GLU A 70 5.35 3.51 6.05
C GLU A 70 5.14 4.95 5.63
N ASP A 71 3.94 5.48 5.84
CA ASP A 71 3.61 6.90 5.71
C ASP A 71 3.01 7.46 7.01
N ASN A 72 3.19 8.77 7.21
CA ASN A 72 2.54 9.54 8.25
C ASN A 72 1.30 10.29 7.73
N GLY A 73 0.58 9.69 6.80
CA GLY A 73 -0.65 10.24 6.26
C GLY A 73 -1.85 10.11 7.20
N GLN A 74 -3.04 10.08 6.63
CA GLN A 74 -4.26 10.06 7.45
C GLN A 74 -4.55 8.73 8.15
N GLY A 75 -3.93 7.62 7.73
CA GLY A 75 -4.29 6.27 8.16
C GLY A 75 -5.67 5.82 7.64
N ILE A 76 -6.11 4.65 8.13
CA ILE A 76 -7.44 4.07 7.85
C ILE A 76 -8.16 3.90 9.19
N PRO A 77 -9.39 4.44 9.37
CA PRO A 77 -10.17 4.23 10.57
C PRO A 77 -10.39 2.74 10.86
N THR A 78 -10.32 2.38 12.13
CA THR A 78 -10.40 0.97 12.59
C THR A 78 -11.59 0.22 11.99
N GLU A 79 -12.76 0.86 11.91
CA GLU A 79 -13.98 0.23 11.38
C GLU A 79 -13.96 0.07 9.85
N GLU A 80 -13.08 0.79 9.15
CA GLU A 80 -12.99 0.77 7.70
C GLU A 80 -11.87 -0.15 7.18
N VAL A 81 -10.98 -0.64 8.05
CA VAL A 81 -9.77 -1.39 7.66
C VAL A 81 -10.12 -2.62 6.82
N ALA A 82 -11.03 -3.47 7.31
CA ALA A 82 -11.40 -4.68 6.58
C ALA A 82 -12.04 -4.34 5.22
N ALA A 83 -13.00 -3.42 5.20
CA ALA A 83 -13.67 -3.02 3.98
C ALA A 83 -12.72 -2.39 2.96
N ARG A 84 -11.81 -1.53 3.41
CA ARG A 84 -10.87 -0.86 2.50
C ARG A 84 -9.73 -1.75 2.02
N LEU A 85 -9.32 -2.75 2.80
CA LEU A 85 -8.17 -3.58 2.46
C LEU A 85 -8.55 -4.91 1.82
N LEU A 86 -9.72 -5.49 2.14
CA LEU A 86 -10.11 -6.82 1.68
C LEU A 86 -11.16 -6.80 0.57
N ASN A 87 -12.02 -5.76 0.46
CA ASN A 87 -13.03 -5.72 -0.59
C ASN A 87 -12.39 -5.51 -1.97
N ILE A 88 -12.30 -6.58 -2.73
CA ILE A 88 -11.81 -6.59 -4.09
C ILE A 88 -12.96 -6.15 -5.00
N ALA A 89 -12.75 -5.12 -5.80
CA ALA A 89 -13.70 -4.53 -6.74
C ALA A 89 -14.81 -3.63 -6.18
N ASP A 90 -14.93 -3.42 -4.88
CA ASP A 90 -15.83 -2.43 -4.27
C ASP A 90 -15.05 -1.22 -3.75
N SER A 91 -14.38 -0.48 -4.63
CA SER A 91 -13.87 0.84 -4.26
C SER A 91 -15.04 1.82 -4.18
N PRO A 92 -15.21 2.59 -3.06
CA PRO A 92 -16.18 3.65 -3.00
C PRO A 92 -16.00 4.58 -4.20
N LYS A 93 -17.06 4.78 -4.97
CA LYS A 93 -17.09 5.71 -6.11
C LYS A 93 -17.18 7.15 -5.62
N ASP A 94 -16.21 7.61 -4.88
CA ASP A 94 -16.02 9.05 -4.69
C ASP A 94 -15.19 9.53 -5.87
N GLY A 95 -15.90 10.11 -6.84
CA GLY A 95 -15.48 10.43 -8.20
C GLY A 95 -14.37 11.48 -8.33
N ILE A 96 -13.34 11.44 -7.52
CA ILE A 96 -12.16 12.32 -7.62
C ILE A 96 -10.90 11.46 -7.62
N SER A 97 -10.39 11.23 -8.83
CA SER A 97 -9.03 10.83 -9.19
C SER A 97 -8.32 9.87 -8.23
N ALA A 98 -8.54 8.60 -8.39
CA ALA A 98 -7.61 7.64 -7.85
C ALA A 98 -6.82 7.00 -9.00
N ALA A 99 -5.51 7.10 -8.96
CA ALA A 99 -4.60 6.33 -9.81
C ALA A 99 -4.72 4.79 -9.57
N GLY A 100 -5.60 4.37 -8.66
CA GLY A 100 -5.98 3.01 -8.38
C GLY A 100 -7.42 2.71 -8.78
N GLN A 101 -7.70 2.67 -10.09
CA GLN A 101 -9.05 2.53 -10.65
C GLN A 101 -9.82 1.28 -10.19
N PHE A 102 -9.15 0.30 -9.52
CA PHE A 102 -9.72 -0.98 -9.11
C PHE A 102 -9.51 -1.34 -7.63
N GLY A 103 -8.85 -0.50 -6.83
CA GLY A 103 -8.56 -0.81 -5.42
C GLY A 103 -7.63 -2.03 -5.19
N ILE A 104 -6.97 -2.51 -6.24
CA ILE A 104 -6.19 -3.75 -6.24
C ILE A 104 -4.73 -3.49 -5.87
N GLY A 105 -4.22 -2.28 -6.11
CA GLY A 105 -2.82 -1.92 -5.86
C GLY A 105 -2.35 -2.19 -4.42
N ARG A 106 -3.28 -2.18 -3.45
CA ARG A 106 -2.97 -2.51 -2.06
C ARG A 106 -2.57 -3.98 -1.84
N LEU A 107 -3.06 -4.92 -2.67
CA LEU A 107 -2.75 -6.34 -2.57
C LEU A 107 -1.59 -6.77 -3.47
N VAL A 108 -0.98 -5.85 -4.22
CA VAL A 108 0.10 -6.15 -5.16
C VAL A 108 1.27 -6.89 -4.51
N GLY A 109 1.56 -6.62 -3.24
CA GLY A 109 2.61 -7.30 -2.47
C GLY A 109 2.38 -8.79 -2.26
N ALA A 110 1.13 -9.26 -2.29
CA ALA A 110 0.81 -10.66 -2.08
C ALA A 110 1.46 -11.60 -3.12
N GLY A 111 1.72 -11.11 -4.33
CA GLY A 111 2.44 -11.90 -5.33
C GLY A 111 3.85 -12.29 -4.93
N TYR A 112 4.48 -11.57 -4.01
CA TYR A 112 5.92 -11.61 -3.78
C TYR A 112 6.35 -12.02 -2.37
N CYS A 113 5.44 -12.08 -1.41
CA CYS A 113 5.72 -12.46 -0.02
C CYS A 113 4.85 -13.63 0.44
N ARG A 114 5.13 -14.18 1.62
CA ARG A 114 4.31 -15.23 2.24
C ARG A 114 3.27 -14.67 3.18
N ARG A 115 3.52 -13.49 3.76
CA ARG A 115 2.55 -12.72 4.56
C ARG A 115 2.57 -11.27 4.14
N LEU A 116 1.38 -10.74 3.87
CA LEU A 116 1.17 -9.33 3.61
C LEU A 116 0.46 -8.72 4.81
N VAL A 117 1.08 -7.72 5.42
CA VAL A 117 0.59 -7.15 6.66
C VAL A 117 0.37 -5.64 6.50
N PHE A 118 -0.75 -5.17 7.03
CA PHE A 118 -1.07 -3.76 7.11
C PHE A 118 -1.23 -3.35 8.58
N GLU A 119 -0.62 -2.25 8.98
CA GLU A 119 -0.82 -1.66 10.30
C GLU A 119 -1.17 -0.19 10.15
N THR A 120 -2.21 0.27 10.84
CA THR A 120 -2.70 1.63 10.70
C THR A 120 -3.26 2.18 12.01
N SER A 121 -3.15 3.49 12.15
CA SER A 121 -3.79 4.27 13.20
C SER A 121 -4.27 5.60 12.64
N VAL A 122 -5.34 6.14 13.19
CA VAL A 122 -5.90 7.45 12.85
C VAL A 122 -5.85 8.35 14.08
N LYS A 123 -5.47 9.59 13.89
CA LYS A 123 -5.44 10.59 14.95
C LYS A 123 -6.79 10.65 15.68
N GLY A 124 -6.76 10.48 17.00
CA GLY A 124 -7.94 10.49 17.87
C GLY A 124 -8.50 9.12 18.26
N GLU A 125 -8.16 8.02 17.57
CA GLU A 125 -8.74 6.70 17.86
C GLU A 125 -8.08 5.96 19.04
N LYS A 126 -6.87 6.28 19.46
CA LYS A 126 -6.11 5.56 20.52
C LYS A 126 -5.96 4.06 20.29
N ILE A 127 -6.15 3.62 19.07
CA ILE A 127 -6.13 2.22 18.65
C ILE A 127 -5.32 2.11 17.37
N LYS A 128 -4.48 1.09 17.28
CA LYS A 128 -3.95 0.63 16.01
C LYS A 128 -4.59 -0.69 15.61
N THR A 129 -4.83 -0.82 14.33
CA THR A 129 -5.36 -2.04 13.72
C THR A 129 -4.28 -2.66 12.86
N ARG A 130 -4.01 -3.95 13.09
CA ARG A 130 -3.11 -4.78 12.28
C ARG A 130 -3.93 -5.85 11.57
N LEU A 131 -3.83 -5.89 10.25
CA LEU A 131 -4.44 -6.89 9.39
C LEU A 131 -3.31 -7.72 8.78
N GLU A 132 -3.37 -9.03 8.98
CA GLU A 132 -2.38 -10.00 8.47
C GLU A 132 -3.07 -10.93 7.47
N LEU A 133 -2.56 -10.98 6.24
CA LEU A 133 -3.01 -11.89 5.19
C LEU A 133 -1.98 -13.00 5.02
N ASP A 134 -2.39 -14.25 5.26
CA ASP A 134 -1.62 -15.45 4.99
C ASP A 134 -1.69 -15.78 3.49
N VAL A 135 -0.67 -15.36 2.76
CA VAL A 135 -0.60 -15.53 1.31
C VAL A 135 -0.36 -16.98 0.92
N ASP A 136 0.45 -17.73 1.70
CA ASP A 136 0.68 -19.14 1.44
C ASP A 136 -0.62 -19.96 1.56
N PHE A 137 -1.47 -19.63 2.54
CA PHE A 137 -2.80 -20.24 2.65
C PHE A 137 -3.64 -19.95 1.40
N VAL A 138 -3.68 -18.69 0.95
CA VAL A 138 -4.43 -18.29 -0.27
C VAL A 138 -3.93 -19.08 -1.47
N GLU A 139 -2.61 -19.13 -1.70
CA GLU A 139 -2.03 -19.86 -2.83
C GLU A 139 -2.37 -21.36 -2.80
N ASN A 140 -2.29 -21.99 -1.61
CA ASN A 140 -2.61 -23.40 -1.46
C ASN A 140 -4.07 -23.70 -1.81
N VAL A 141 -5.02 -22.88 -1.34
CA VAL A 141 -6.43 -23.02 -1.68
C VAL A 141 -6.71 -22.76 -3.15
N LEU A 142 -6.00 -21.79 -3.78
CA LEU A 142 -6.14 -21.52 -5.21
C LEU A 142 -5.66 -22.68 -6.08
N ARG A 143 -4.63 -23.40 -5.65
CA ARG A 143 -4.10 -24.59 -6.34
C ARG A 143 -4.99 -25.83 -6.18
N ASP A 144 -5.78 -25.88 -5.12
CA ASP A 144 -6.71 -26.99 -4.88
C ASP A 144 -7.98 -26.83 -5.73
N SER A 145 -8.07 -27.63 -6.81
CA SER A 145 -9.23 -27.61 -7.70
C SER A 145 -10.50 -28.17 -7.07
N SER A 146 -10.40 -28.92 -5.96
CA SER A 146 -11.54 -29.48 -5.23
C SER A 146 -12.17 -28.50 -4.26
N ASN A 147 -11.51 -27.39 -3.97
CA ASN A 147 -12.00 -26.35 -3.07
C ASN A 147 -12.94 -25.38 -3.80
N ASP A 148 -14.20 -25.32 -3.37
CA ASP A 148 -15.26 -24.50 -3.98
C ASP A 148 -15.50 -23.17 -3.25
N SER A 149 -14.59 -22.74 -2.35
CA SER A 149 -14.72 -21.46 -1.65
C SER A 149 -14.82 -20.28 -2.63
N SER A 150 -15.68 -19.34 -2.31
CA SER A 150 -15.72 -18.04 -2.98
C SER A 150 -14.47 -17.21 -2.64
N ALA A 151 -14.19 -16.18 -3.44
CA ALA A 151 -13.08 -15.25 -3.16
C ALA A 151 -13.19 -14.62 -1.76
N ASN A 152 -14.40 -14.25 -1.33
CA ASN A 152 -14.62 -13.63 -0.03
C ASN A 152 -14.37 -14.61 1.12
N GLU A 153 -14.90 -15.84 1.04
CA GLU A 153 -14.65 -16.89 2.05
C GLU A 153 -13.17 -17.21 2.18
N LEU A 154 -12.44 -17.25 1.06
CA LEU A 154 -11.01 -17.46 1.06
C LEU A 154 -10.26 -16.30 1.73
N MET A 155 -10.59 -15.06 1.39
CA MET A 155 -9.97 -13.89 2.00
C MET A 155 -10.27 -13.79 3.49
N ASP A 156 -11.49 -14.08 3.92
CA ASP A 156 -11.88 -14.10 5.33
C ASP A 156 -11.10 -15.18 6.10
N ALA A 157 -10.94 -16.37 5.53
CA ALA A 157 -10.21 -17.47 6.15
C ALA A 157 -8.69 -17.20 6.22
N ALA A 158 -8.14 -16.47 5.24
CA ALA A 158 -6.71 -16.15 5.17
C ALA A 158 -6.33 -14.94 6.02
N THR A 159 -7.29 -14.19 6.57
CA THR A 159 -7.03 -12.89 7.19
C THR A 159 -7.22 -12.94 8.69
N GLN A 160 -6.28 -12.31 9.42
CA GLN A 160 -6.40 -12.05 10.85
C GLN A 160 -6.38 -10.54 11.10
N LEU A 161 -7.31 -10.08 11.94
CA LEU A 161 -7.39 -8.68 12.34
C LEU A 161 -7.17 -8.58 13.85
N LYS A 162 -6.18 -7.76 14.25
CA LYS A 162 -5.82 -7.52 15.65
C LYS A 162 -5.90 -6.03 15.95
N ARG A 163 -6.42 -5.68 17.12
CA ARG A 163 -6.49 -4.31 17.62
C ARG A 163 -5.67 -4.20 18.90
N SER A 164 -4.93 -3.11 19.06
CA SER A 164 -4.18 -2.83 20.27
C SER A 164 -4.14 -1.33 20.55
N ALA A 165 -3.78 -0.96 21.80
CA ALA A 165 -3.69 0.44 22.19
C ALA A 165 -2.61 1.18 21.40
N GLU A 166 -2.89 2.44 21.07
CA GLU A 166 -1.97 3.34 20.39
C GLU A 166 -2.12 4.75 21.00
N LYS A 167 -1.15 5.63 20.69
CA LYS A 167 -1.21 7.03 21.11
C LYS A 167 -2.31 7.78 20.35
N GLU A 168 -3.03 8.67 21.02
CA GLU A 168 -4.11 9.46 20.43
C GLU A 168 -3.66 10.31 19.23
N GLU A 169 -2.41 10.79 19.26
CA GLU A 169 -1.83 11.61 18.19
C GLU A 169 -1.28 10.77 17.03
N ALA A 170 -1.22 9.44 17.15
CA ALA A 170 -0.68 8.58 16.12
C ALA A 170 -1.59 8.56 14.90
N HIS A 171 -0.99 8.75 13.73
CA HIS A 171 -1.64 8.61 12.44
C HIS A 171 -0.61 8.10 11.42
N TYR A 172 -0.86 6.96 10.84
CA TYR A 172 0.05 6.33 9.90
C TYR A 172 -0.61 5.17 9.16
N PHE A 173 0.01 4.77 8.06
CA PHE A 173 -0.24 3.51 7.41
C PHE A 173 1.09 2.81 7.11
N LYS A 174 1.17 1.53 7.43
CA LYS A 174 2.35 0.68 7.20
C LYS A 174 1.97 -0.55 6.43
N VAL A 175 2.80 -0.91 5.49
CA VAL A 175 2.73 -2.18 4.75
C VAL A 175 4.00 -2.95 5.04
N PHE A 176 3.86 -4.23 5.40
CA PHE A 176 4.97 -5.15 5.54
C PHE A 176 4.77 -6.30 4.55
N LEU A 177 5.79 -6.57 3.77
CA LEU A 177 5.90 -7.78 2.98
C LEU A 177 6.87 -8.68 3.74
N GLU A 178 6.33 -9.60 4.52
CA GLU A 178 7.10 -10.51 5.37
C GLU A 178 7.38 -11.80 4.61
N ASP A 179 8.61 -12.29 4.75
CA ASP A 179 9.12 -13.49 4.09
C ASP A 179 9.00 -13.41 2.56
N ILE A 180 9.71 -12.44 1.96
CA ILE A 180 9.84 -12.30 0.51
C ILE A 180 10.29 -13.62 -0.09
N LYS A 181 9.55 -14.13 -1.09
CA LYS A 181 9.83 -15.40 -1.74
C LYS A 181 11.21 -15.37 -2.43
N PRO A 182 11.96 -16.50 -2.44
CA PRO A 182 13.34 -16.54 -2.97
C PRO A 182 13.50 -16.05 -4.41
N ASP A 183 12.48 -16.22 -5.25
CA ASP A 183 12.51 -15.79 -6.65
C ASP A 183 12.50 -14.27 -6.84
N TYR A 184 12.32 -13.51 -5.74
CA TYR A 184 12.17 -12.05 -5.76
C TYR A 184 13.21 -11.30 -4.93
N ASP A 185 14.43 -11.84 -4.83
CA ASP A 185 15.55 -11.23 -4.09
C ASP A 185 15.89 -9.80 -4.55
N GLN A 186 15.55 -9.43 -5.79
CA GLN A 186 15.68 -8.05 -6.27
C GLN A 186 14.85 -7.03 -5.49
N LEU A 187 13.80 -7.46 -4.77
CA LEU A 187 13.04 -6.60 -3.87
C LEU A 187 13.80 -6.29 -2.57
N LEU A 188 14.84 -7.05 -2.26
CA LEU A 188 15.69 -6.89 -1.09
C LEU A 188 17.02 -6.22 -1.41
N ASP A 189 17.22 -5.78 -2.65
CA ASP A 189 18.41 -5.10 -3.11
C ASP A 189 18.21 -3.58 -3.05
N GLU A 190 18.82 -2.94 -2.04
CA GLU A 190 18.65 -1.51 -1.78
C GLU A 190 19.12 -0.63 -2.95
N GLU A 191 20.16 -1.03 -3.68
CA GLU A 191 20.66 -0.28 -4.82
C GLU A 191 19.69 -0.33 -5.98
N LEU A 192 19.21 -1.52 -6.35
CA LEU A 192 18.20 -1.71 -7.40
C LEU A 192 16.88 -1.01 -7.07
N VAL A 193 16.46 -1.05 -5.81
CA VAL A 193 15.23 -0.38 -5.36
C VAL A 193 15.40 1.13 -5.39
N THR A 194 16.53 1.65 -4.91
CA THR A 194 16.83 3.07 -4.93
C THR A 194 16.85 3.63 -6.36
N ASP A 195 17.49 2.92 -7.29
CA ASP A 195 17.54 3.34 -8.68
C ASP A 195 16.16 3.31 -9.35
N TYR A 196 15.38 2.28 -9.09
CA TYR A 196 13.98 2.23 -9.55
C TYR A 196 13.14 3.40 -9.00
N LEU A 197 13.29 3.70 -7.71
CA LEU A 197 12.54 4.79 -7.07
C LEU A 197 12.92 6.17 -7.60
N LYS A 198 14.19 6.40 -7.99
CA LYS A 198 14.60 7.64 -8.66
C LYS A 198 13.88 7.87 -9.99
N GLU A 199 13.45 6.80 -10.65
CA GLU A 199 12.75 6.88 -11.93
C GLU A 199 11.24 7.08 -11.77
N VAL A 200 10.63 6.47 -10.74
CA VAL A 200 9.16 6.35 -10.64
C VAL A 200 8.52 7.12 -9.48
N ALA A 201 9.30 7.50 -8.49
CA ALA A 201 8.81 8.20 -7.29
C ALA A 201 9.27 9.66 -7.29
N PRO A 202 8.49 10.57 -6.71
CA PRO A 202 8.91 11.96 -6.49
C PRO A 202 9.93 12.03 -5.34
N ILE A 203 11.16 11.57 -5.61
CA ILE A 203 12.28 11.64 -4.67
C ILE A 203 12.90 13.03 -4.74
N ASP A 204 13.38 13.54 -3.60
CA ASP A 204 14.04 14.84 -3.54
C ASP A 204 15.29 14.87 -4.44
N PHE A 205 15.43 15.95 -5.19
CA PHE A 205 16.55 16.13 -6.10
C PHE A 205 17.87 16.27 -5.34
N SER A 206 18.98 15.79 -5.93
CA SER A 206 20.31 16.03 -5.40
C SER A 206 20.61 17.53 -5.28
N LEU A 207 21.39 17.94 -4.29
CA LEU A 207 21.72 19.34 -4.01
C LEU A 207 22.16 20.17 -5.24
N PRO A 208 22.99 19.67 -6.17
CA PRO A 208 23.37 20.43 -7.37
C PRO A 208 22.18 20.71 -8.30
N PHE A 209 21.25 19.81 -8.44
CA PHE A 209 20.05 19.99 -9.25
C PHE A 209 19.06 20.91 -8.54
N LYS A 210 18.87 20.71 -7.24
CA LYS A 210 17.98 21.51 -6.38
C LYS A 210 18.35 22.99 -6.39
N SER A 211 19.64 23.31 -6.33
CA SER A 211 20.10 24.70 -6.35
C SER A 211 19.96 25.39 -7.71
N ARG A 212 19.94 24.64 -8.82
CA ARG A 212 19.99 25.22 -10.16
C ARG A 212 18.63 25.27 -10.87
N TYR A 213 17.77 24.28 -10.62
CA TYR A 213 16.53 24.07 -11.40
C TYR A 213 15.27 23.94 -10.54
N TYR A 214 15.40 23.61 -9.27
CA TYR A 214 14.27 23.32 -8.39
C TYR A 214 13.29 24.47 -8.27
N ASN A 215 13.79 25.69 -8.04
CA ASN A 215 12.94 26.86 -7.89
C ASN A 215 12.13 27.17 -9.18
N ALA A 216 12.75 26.96 -10.34
CA ALA A 216 12.09 27.16 -11.62
C ALA A 216 10.98 26.12 -11.86
N ILE A 217 11.25 24.85 -11.53
CA ILE A 217 10.27 23.77 -11.64
C ILE A 217 9.13 24.00 -10.63
N GLU A 218 9.44 24.33 -9.39
CA GLU A 218 8.44 24.57 -8.35
C GLU A 218 7.54 25.78 -8.67
N GLU A 219 8.09 26.85 -9.25
CA GLU A 219 7.32 28.01 -9.68
C GLU A 219 6.40 27.67 -10.86
N GLU A 220 6.84 26.87 -11.81
CA GLU A 220 6.04 26.50 -12.98
C GLU A 220 4.90 25.53 -12.61
N TYR A 221 5.11 24.64 -11.64
CA TYR A 221 4.10 23.68 -11.18
C TYR A 221 3.20 24.22 -10.06
N LYS A 222 3.55 25.31 -9.40
CA LYS A 222 2.76 25.93 -8.33
C LYS A 222 1.27 26.17 -8.68
N PRO A 223 0.91 26.53 -9.92
CA PRO A 223 -0.49 26.69 -10.30
C PRO A 223 -1.28 25.38 -10.37
N TYR A 224 -0.59 24.23 -10.45
CA TYR A 224 -1.19 22.90 -10.72
C TYR A 224 -1.08 21.94 -9.56
N SER A 225 -0.28 22.25 -8.53
CA SER A 225 -0.10 21.39 -7.36
C SER A 225 0.16 22.22 -6.10
N ASN A 226 -0.27 21.70 -4.94
CA ASN A 226 0.04 22.28 -3.62
C ASN A 226 1.50 22.05 -3.16
N GLY A 227 2.43 21.87 -4.11
CA GLY A 227 3.83 21.54 -3.88
C GLY A 227 4.16 20.10 -4.24
N LEU A 228 5.45 19.83 -4.45
CA LEU A 228 5.95 18.48 -4.71
C LEU A 228 6.07 17.74 -3.38
N SER A 229 5.58 16.51 -3.34
CA SER A 229 5.76 15.60 -2.20
C SER A 229 6.98 14.71 -2.45
N TYR A 230 7.85 14.55 -1.46
CA TYR A 230 9.08 13.78 -1.56
C TYR A 230 9.04 12.55 -0.66
N VAL A 231 9.82 11.53 -1.04
CA VAL A 231 9.95 10.26 -0.34
C VAL A 231 11.34 10.17 0.28
N ASN A 232 11.40 9.83 1.57
CA ASN A 232 12.65 9.46 2.23
C ASN A 232 12.79 7.94 2.20
N ILE A 233 13.95 7.46 1.75
CA ILE A 233 14.32 6.04 1.77
C ILE A 233 15.36 5.86 2.86
N SER A 234 15.07 5.01 3.83
CA SER A 234 15.98 4.64 4.93
C SER A 234 16.11 3.13 5.02
#